data_e8235fd415dfdfcc5d6b5c5bac0f9276
#
_entry.id   e8235fd415dfdfcc5d6b5c5bac0f9276
#
_cell.length_a   1.000
_cell.length_b   1.000
_cell.length_c   1.000
_cell.angle_alpha   90.00
_cell.angle_beta   90.00
_cell.angle_gamma   90.00
#
_symmetry.space_group_name_H-M   'P 1'
#
loop_
_entity.id
_entity.type
_entity.pdbx_description
1 polymer ?
#
loop_
_entity_poly.entity_id
_entity_poly.type
_entity_poly.pdbx_seq_one_letter_code
_entity_poly.pdbx_strand_id
1 'polypeptide(L)'
;MTLTSSLRRAARLLLTSATLLLAAVPLHAAEPPKPVEGSWVAPRFQFHNGQTLDNLRLHYVTLGERSNPAVLVLHGTYQSAGAMLSKDFGGQLFGPGQPLDASKYFIIIPDGIGVGKSTKPSDGLRAAFPQYNYDDMVLAQYRMLTEGMGISHLRLIIGNSMGGMQTWIWGGTYPGFADGLVPMASQPSEMASRNWMMRRMLVESIKQDPAWNNGNYTTQPPSLRLANNMFVFATNGGTLAYQAIAGTHAQADKLVDERLAAPLTADANDFIYQWGSSADYNAAPGLSKIKVPVLAINSADDERNPPETGIMQAALKEVPGAQLLVIPASAETRGHGTTGMARFYVRELTQFIQGLPAR
;
A
#
# COMPACT_ATOMS: atom_id res chain seq x y z
N MET A 1 13.31 73.20 -63.65
CA MET A 1 13.38 74.56 -62.97
C MET A 1 13.27 74.37 -61.51
N THR A 2 14.36 74.77 -60.78
CA THR A 2 14.47 75.20 -59.39
C THR A 2 14.05 74.21 -58.29
N LEU A 3 14.97 73.54 -57.63
CA LEU A 3 15.73 73.83 -56.38
C LEU A 3 14.86 74.44 -55.30
N THR A 4 14.80 73.74 -54.15
CA THR A 4 15.27 74.30 -52.88
C THR A 4 15.36 73.18 -51.80
N SER A 5 16.51 73.20 -51.13
CA SER A 5 16.98 72.48 -49.98
C SER A 5 16.23 72.82 -48.68
N SER A 6 16.05 71.89 -47.80
CA SER A 6 16.11 72.17 -46.33
C SER A 6 16.52 71.00 -45.56
N LEU A 7 17.70 71.14 -44.89
CA LEU A 7 18.23 70.28 -43.81
C LEU A 7 17.24 70.18 -42.64
N ARG A 8 16.93 69.03 -42.20
CA ARG A 8 16.45 68.81 -40.85
C ARG A 8 17.28 67.75 -40.15
N ARG A 9 17.93 68.17 -39.03
CA ARG A 9 18.73 67.40 -38.10
C ARG A 9 17.90 66.26 -37.54
N ALA A 10 18.34 65.04 -37.70
CA ALA A 10 17.80 63.89 -36.96
C ALA A 10 18.61 63.70 -35.69
N ALA A 11 17.99 63.94 -34.56
CA ALA A 11 18.53 63.58 -33.25
C ALA A 11 18.44 62.06 -33.09
N ARG A 12 19.58 61.39 -32.90
CA ARG A 12 19.62 59.98 -32.56
C ARG A 12 19.37 59.85 -31.06
N LEU A 13 18.17 59.34 -30.69
CA LEU A 13 17.90 58.80 -29.39
C LEU A 13 18.47 57.35 -29.33
N LEU A 14 19.53 57.17 -28.58
CA LEU A 14 20.02 55.87 -28.17
C LEU A 14 19.14 55.34 -27.03
N LEU A 15 18.19 54.46 -27.34
CA LEU A 15 17.54 53.63 -26.32
C LEU A 15 18.48 52.45 -25.95
N THR A 16 19.11 52.55 -24.79
CA THR A 16 19.81 51.45 -24.16
C THR A 16 18.77 50.51 -23.54
N SER A 17 18.42 49.40 -24.26
CA SER A 17 17.64 48.32 -23.70
C SER A 17 18.55 47.51 -22.75
N ALA A 18 18.38 47.73 -21.46
CA ALA A 18 18.95 46.84 -20.46
C ALA A 18 18.15 45.53 -20.42
N THR A 19 18.65 44.51 -21.09
CA THR A 19 18.12 43.15 -20.99
C THR A 19 18.54 42.56 -19.63
N LEU A 20 17.62 42.54 -18.66
CA LEU A 20 17.80 41.74 -17.44
C LEU A 20 17.77 40.25 -17.86
N LEU A 21 18.94 39.64 -17.94
CA LEU A 21 19.04 38.19 -17.92
C LEU A 21 18.67 37.70 -16.50
N LEU A 22 17.40 37.30 -16.30
CA LEU A 22 17.06 36.44 -15.16
C LEU A 22 17.77 35.11 -15.40
N ALA A 23 18.87 34.87 -14.70
CA ALA A 23 19.48 33.57 -14.58
C ALA A 23 18.44 32.65 -13.92
N ALA A 24 17.80 31.79 -14.69
CA ALA A 24 17.00 30.68 -14.14
C ALA A 24 17.97 29.79 -13.38
N VAL A 25 18.02 29.96 -12.06
CA VAL A 25 18.65 28.96 -11.18
C VAL A 25 17.89 27.67 -11.39
N PRO A 26 18.53 26.57 -11.82
CA PRO A 26 17.84 25.31 -11.89
C PRO A 26 17.39 24.96 -10.47
N LEU A 27 16.06 24.94 -10.23
CA LEU A 27 15.49 24.41 -9.03
C LEU A 27 15.83 22.91 -9.07
N HIS A 28 16.92 22.51 -8.43
CA HIS A 28 17.18 21.12 -8.14
C HIS A 28 15.99 20.65 -7.30
N ALA A 29 15.14 19.81 -7.88
CA ALA A 29 14.15 19.12 -7.10
C ALA A 29 14.90 18.39 -5.99
N ALA A 30 14.64 18.77 -4.73
CA ALA A 30 15.29 18.15 -3.59
C ALA A 30 15.02 16.64 -3.68
N GLU A 31 16.08 15.83 -3.54
CA GLU A 31 15.89 14.38 -3.46
C GLU A 31 14.99 14.05 -2.27
N PRO A 32 14.08 13.07 -2.40
CA PRO A 32 13.27 12.65 -1.27
C PRO A 32 14.19 12.19 -0.12
N PRO A 33 13.82 12.42 1.14
CA PRO A 33 14.59 11.94 2.28
C PRO A 33 14.88 10.45 2.17
N LYS A 34 16.10 10.04 2.51
CA LYS A 34 16.46 8.61 2.47
C LYS A 34 15.67 7.85 3.51
N PRO A 35 15.17 6.65 3.19
CA PRO A 35 14.51 5.78 4.15
C PRO A 35 15.45 5.42 5.32
N VAL A 36 14.91 5.46 6.55
CA VAL A 36 15.62 5.06 7.78
C VAL A 36 14.92 3.83 8.35
N GLU A 37 15.65 2.75 8.53
CA GLU A 37 15.15 1.52 9.14
C GLU A 37 15.17 1.61 10.66
N GLY A 38 14.16 0.99 11.31
CA GLY A 38 14.09 0.86 12.74
C GLY A 38 13.34 -0.41 13.15
N SER A 39 13.34 -0.71 14.44
CA SER A 39 12.58 -1.83 15.00
C SER A 39 12.07 -1.47 16.38
N TRP A 40 10.91 -2.00 16.72
CA TRP A 40 10.36 -2.01 18.07
C TRP A 40 10.12 -3.46 18.49
N VAL A 41 10.35 -3.76 19.77
CA VAL A 41 10.16 -5.09 20.34
C VAL A 41 9.11 -5.00 21.44
N ALA A 42 8.02 -5.75 21.29
CA ALA A 42 7.10 -6.01 22.39
C ALA A 42 7.71 -7.09 23.29
N PRO A 43 8.05 -6.79 24.56
CA PRO A 43 8.63 -7.78 25.46
C PRO A 43 7.75 -9.04 25.59
N ARG A 44 6.44 -8.84 25.60
CA ARG A 44 5.41 -9.88 25.52
C ARG A 44 4.25 -9.41 24.70
N PHE A 45 3.83 -10.23 23.72
CA PHE A 45 2.67 -9.98 22.89
C PHE A 45 1.67 -11.11 23.05
N GLN A 46 0.42 -10.78 23.38
CA GLN A 46 -0.69 -11.71 23.45
C GLN A 46 -1.54 -11.59 22.21
N PHE A 47 -1.74 -12.69 21.50
CA PHE A 47 -2.58 -12.79 20.30
C PHE A 47 -4.05 -12.95 20.67
N HIS A 48 -4.95 -12.68 19.71
CA HIS A 48 -6.41 -12.79 19.87
C HIS A 48 -6.87 -14.14 20.43
N ASN A 49 -6.15 -15.21 20.11
CA ASN A 49 -6.46 -16.59 20.55
C ASN A 49 -5.86 -16.95 21.92
N GLY A 50 -5.29 -16.00 22.64
CA GLY A 50 -4.67 -16.19 23.95
C GLY A 50 -3.23 -16.73 23.93
N GLN A 51 -2.70 -17.14 22.77
CA GLN A 51 -1.28 -17.47 22.63
C GLN A 51 -0.41 -16.25 22.91
N THR A 52 0.80 -16.47 23.36
CA THR A 52 1.77 -15.39 23.64
C THR A 52 3.09 -15.64 22.94
N LEU A 53 3.78 -14.57 22.57
CA LEU A 53 5.14 -14.59 22.07
C LEU A 53 5.96 -13.51 22.79
N ASP A 54 7.08 -13.93 23.38
CA ASP A 54 8.03 -13.00 23.95
C ASP A 54 8.93 -12.42 22.87
N ASN A 55 9.27 -11.15 23.03
CA ASN A 55 10.15 -10.41 22.12
C ASN A 55 9.66 -10.35 20.66
N LEU A 56 8.35 -10.14 20.46
CA LEU A 56 7.82 -9.89 19.12
C LEU A 56 8.43 -8.61 18.57
N ARG A 57 9.27 -8.73 17.53
CA ARG A 57 9.87 -7.57 16.83
C ARG A 57 8.99 -7.14 15.67
N LEU A 58 8.69 -5.84 15.60
CA LEU A 58 8.21 -5.18 14.41
C LEU A 58 9.33 -4.31 13.82
N HIS A 59 9.70 -4.59 12.59
CA HIS A 59 10.56 -3.74 11.80
C HIS A 59 9.70 -2.67 11.09
N TYR A 60 10.28 -1.51 10.86
CA TYR A 60 9.65 -0.42 10.11
C TYR A 60 10.67 0.40 9.36
N VAL A 61 10.19 1.10 8.35
CA VAL A 61 10.96 2.13 7.63
C VAL A 61 10.28 3.48 7.85
N THR A 62 11.06 4.54 8.02
CA THR A 62 10.55 5.90 8.13
C THR A 62 11.17 6.83 7.10
N LEU A 63 10.41 7.87 6.70
CA LEU A 63 10.91 8.98 5.91
C LEU A 63 10.43 10.29 6.54
N GLY A 64 11.24 11.33 6.44
CA GLY A 64 10.93 12.65 6.97
C GLY A 64 11.28 12.82 8.44
N GLU A 65 11.05 14.02 8.94
CA GLU A 65 11.40 14.42 10.31
C GLU A 65 10.32 13.98 11.30
N ARG A 66 10.74 13.42 12.43
CA ARG A 66 9.83 12.90 13.47
C ARG A 66 8.90 13.98 14.07
N SER A 67 9.28 15.24 14.00
CA SER A 67 8.46 16.38 14.45
C SER A 67 7.29 16.70 13.52
N ASN A 68 7.30 16.17 12.30
CA ASN A 68 6.23 16.40 11.34
C ASN A 68 4.99 15.53 11.66
N PRO A 69 3.79 15.91 11.16
CA PRO A 69 2.60 15.11 11.30
C PRO A 69 2.82 13.68 10.76
N ALA A 70 2.52 12.67 11.59
CA ALA A 70 2.80 11.27 11.27
C ALA A 70 1.76 10.68 10.31
N VAL A 71 2.23 9.88 9.36
CA VAL A 71 1.41 9.13 8.39
C VAL A 71 1.79 7.66 8.48
N LEU A 72 0.80 6.79 8.69
CA LEU A 72 0.98 5.34 8.68
C LEU A 72 0.65 4.78 7.28
N VAL A 73 1.59 4.04 6.69
CA VAL A 73 1.45 3.43 5.37
C VAL A 73 1.55 1.92 5.50
N LEU A 74 0.49 1.18 5.09
CA LEU A 74 0.35 -0.25 5.30
C LEU A 74 0.40 -1.03 3.99
N HIS A 75 1.25 -2.03 3.93
CA HIS A 75 1.47 -2.87 2.74
C HIS A 75 0.45 -4.02 2.59
N GLY A 76 0.44 -4.66 1.42
CA GLY A 76 -0.41 -5.82 1.11
C GLY A 76 0.10 -7.14 1.67
N THR A 77 -0.72 -8.21 1.55
CA THR A 77 -0.40 -9.57 2.01
C THR A 77 0.91 -10.06 1.40
N TYR A 78 1.77 -10.61 2.25
CA TYR A 78 3.08 -11.17 1.90
C TYR A 78 4.03 -10.15 1.21
N GLN A 79 3.84 -8.87 1.50
CA GLN A 79 4.74 -7.78 1.13
C GLN A 79 5.52 -7.29 2.37
N SER A 80 6.30 -6.24 2.18
CA SER A 80 7.02 -5.55 3.24
C SER A 80 7.01 -4.04 2.99
N ALA A 81 7.61 -3.27 3.87
CA ALA A 81 7.80 -1.83 3.71
C ALA A 81 8.42 -1.45 2.36
N GLY A 82 9.31 -2.30 1.82
CA GLY A 82 9.92 -2.09 0.51
C GLY A 82 8.93 -1.97 -0.64
N ALA A 83 7.79 -2.66 -0.58
CA ALA A 83 6.75 -2.54 -1.61
C ALA A 83 6.14 -1.14 -1.66
N MET A 84 6.01 -0.47 -0.50
CA MET A 84 5.49 0.90 -0.41
C MET A 84 6.52 1.96 -0.80
N LEU A 85 7.79 1.59 -0.91
CA LEU A 85 8.87 2.44 -1.42
C LEU A 85 9.08 2.31 -2.93
N SER A 86 8.29 1.48 -3.62
CA SER A 86 8.41 1.29 -5.08
C SER A 86 8.25 2.60 -5.84
N LYS A 87 8.81 2.64 -7.07
CA LYS A 87 8.71 3.80 -7.97
C LYS A 87 7.24 4.18 -8.26
N ASP A 88 6.37 3.18 -8.36
CA ASP A 88 4.96 3.37 -8.73
C ASP A 88 4.08 3.80 -7.53
N PHE A 89 4.51 3.55 -6.29
CA PHE A 89 3.82 3.99 -5.08
C PHE A 89 4.57 5.12 -4.38
N GLY A 90 5.60 4.84 -3.58
CA GLY A 90 6.34 5.84 -2.82
C GLY A 90 7.03 6.89 -3.70
N GLY A 91 7.54 6.48 -4.86
CA GLY A 91 8.13 7.39 -5.84
C GLY A 91 7.14 8.41 -6.44
N GLN A 92 5.83 8.18 -6.27
CA GLN A 92 4.75 9.08 -6.72
C GLN A 92 4.08 9.83 -5.55
N LEU A 93 4.35 9.44 -4.31
CA LEU A 93 3.63 9.98 -3.15
C LEU A 93 4.54 10.72 -2.17
N PHE A 94 5.81 10.35 -2.02
CA PHE A 94 6.67 10.80 -0.92
C PHE A 94 7.69 11.87 -1.29
N GLY A 95 7.84 12.18 -2.57
CA GLY A 95 8.76 13.21 -3.05
C GLY A 95 8.29 14.64 -2.80
N PRO A 96 9.16 15.62 -3.00
CA PRO A 96 8.83 17.05 -2.83
C PRO A 96 7.63 17.47 -3.67
N GLY A 97 6.63 18.11 -3.03
CA GLY A 97 5.40 18.57 -3.67
C GLY A 97 4.36 17.49 -3.94
N GLN A 98 4.66 16.21 -3.65
CA GLN A 98 3.72 15.11 -3.76
C GLN A 98 2.76 15.05 -2.54
N PRO A 99 1.64 14.28 -2.62
CA PRO A 99 0.60 14.30 -1.58
C PRO A 99 1.09 14.01 -0.16
N LEU A 100 2.05 13.10 -0.03
CA LEU A 100 2.66 12.68 1.23
C LEU A 100 4.15 13.07 1.26
N ASP A 101 4.46 14.28 0.83
CA ASP A 101 5.80 14.87 0.80
C ASP A 101 6.54 14.64 2.13
N ALA A 102 7.59 13.85 2.11
CA ALA A 102 8.37 13.49 3.30
C ALA A 102 9.15 14.66 3.92
N SER A 103 9.21 15.82 3.27
CA SER A 103 9.68 17.06 3.91
C SER A 103 8.63 17.67 4.83
N LYS A 104 7.36 17.27 4.71
CA LYS A 104 6.21 17.81 5.47
C LYS A 104 5.57 16.79 6.40
N TYR A 105 5.76 15.49 6.11
CA TYR A 105 5.18 14.39 6.88
C TYR A 105 6.26 13.45 7.42
N PHE A 106 6.00 12.87 8.57
CA PHE A 106 6.76 11.73 9.09
C PHE A 106 6.05 10.44 8.66
N ILE A 107 6.57 9.80 7.64
CA ILE A 107 5.99 8.59 7.05
C ILE A 107 6.54 7.37 7.76
N ILE A 108 5.65 6.48 8.20
CA ILE A 108 5.97 5.26 8.94
C ILE A 108 5.39 4.07 8.18
N ILE A 109 6.25 3.14 7.81
CA ILE A 109 5.90 1.95 7.01
C ILE A 109 6.35 0.69 7.77
N PRO A 110 5.52 0.08 8.61
CA PRO A 110 5.89 -1.15 9.29
C PRO A 110 5.86 -2.36 8.35
N ASP A 111 6.74 -3.33 8.59
CA ASP A 111 6.54 -4.69 8.14
C ASP A 111 5.49 -5.37 9.04
N GLY A 112 4.53 -6.05 8.46
CA GLY A 112 3.53 -6.80 9.23
C GLY A 112 4.17 -7.98 10.01
N ILE A 113 3.48 -8.47 11.05
CA ILE A 113 3.84 -9.75 11.69
C ILE A 113 3.88 -10.82 10.60
N GLY A 114 4.93 -11.65 10.60
CA GLY A 114 5.06 -12.78 9.68
C GLY A 114 5.73 -12.47 8.35
N VAL A 115 6.20 -11.23 8.10
CA VAL A 115 6.87 -10.84 6.85
C VAL A 115 8.04 -9.87 7.06
N GLY A 116 8.80 -9.67 6.00
CA GLY A 116 9.90 -8.72 5.96
C GLY A 116 10.97 -9.03 7.02
N LYS A 117 11.35 -8.00 7.77
CA LYS A 117 12.28 -8.10 8.90
C LYS A 117 11.57 -8.17 10.26
N SER A 118 10.23 -8.18 10.31
CA SER A 118 9.45 -8.46 11.51
C SER A 118 9.53 -9.93 11.87
N THR A 119 9.22 -10.28 13.13
CA THR A 119 9.19 -11.67 13.59
C THR A 119 8.21 -12.50 12.77
N LYS A 120 8.65 -13.68 12.31
CA LYS A 120 7.91 -14.54 11.39
C LYS A 120 8.16 -16.02 11.65
N PRO A 121 7.31 -16.93 11.16
CA PRO A 121 7.46 -18.38 11.34
C PRO A 121 8.84 -18.93 10.95
N SER A 122 9.40 -18.46 9.83
CA SER A 122 10.72 -18.91 9.35
C SER A 122 11.91 -18.50 10.24
N ASP A 123 11.71 -17.60 11.21
CA ASP A 123 12.75 -17.20 12.16
C ASP A 123 13.07 -18.31 13.19
N GLY A 124 12.39 -19.48 13.13
CA GLY A 124 12.71 -20.65 13.96
C GLY A 124 11.52 -21.41 14.49
N LEU A 125 10.39 -20.76 14.78
CA LEU A 125 9.18 -21.40 15.31
C LEU A 125 8.41 -22.22 14.27
N ARG A 126 8.56 -21.88 13.00
CA ARG A 126 7.90 -22.57 11.88
C ARG A 126 6.40 -22.74 12.12
N ALA A 127 5.85 -23.96 12.03
CA ALA A 127 4.45 -24.26 12.28
C ALA A 127 4.01 -24.13 13.75
N ALA A 128 4.94 -23.96 14.69
CA ALA A 128 4.64 -23.66 16.08
C ALA A 128 4.51 -22.15 16.36
N PHE A 129 4.67 -21.31 15.36
CA PHE A 129 4.45 -19.86 15.48
C PHE A 129 2.99 -19.60 15.89
N PRO A 130 2.70 -18.64 16.80
CA PRO A 130 1.34 -18.32 17.17
C PRO A 130 0.49 -17.93 15.97
N GLN A 131 -0.75 -18.42 15.90
CA GLN A 131 -1.70 -17.98 14.88
C GLN A 131 -2.08 -16.53 15.16
N TYR A 132 -1.91 -15.68 14.17
CA TYR A 132 -2.23 -14.27 14.23
C TYR A 132 -3.26 -13.90 13.16
N ASN A 133 -3.99 -12.83 13.40
CA ASN A 133 -4.95 -12.26 12.47
C ASN A 133 -4.68 -10.77 12.21
N TYR A 134 -5.59 -10.09 11.51
CA TYR A 134 -5.42 -8.68 11.18
C TYR A 134 -5.60 -7.76 12.40
N ASP A 135 -6.42 -8.14 13.38
CA ASP A 135 -6.57 -7.39 14.63
C ASP A 135 -5.27 -7.42 15.44
N ASP A 136 -4.58 -8.56 15.49
CA ASP A 136 -3.25 -8.68 16.11
C ASP A 136 -2.22 -7.78 15.42
N MET A 137 -2.24 -7.71 14.10
CA MET A 137 -1.35 -6.82 13.35
C MET A 137 -1.62 -5.35 13.67
N VAL A 138 -2.89 -4.95 13.73
CA VAL A 138 -3.29 -3.59 14.09
C VAL A 138 -2.93 -3.27 15.54
N LEU A 139 -3.14 -4.20 16.48
CA LEU A 139 -2.69 -4.05 17.86
C LEU A 139 -1.19 -3.85 17.98
N ALA A 140 -0.39 -4.66 17.23
CA ALA A 140 1.05 -4.54 17.22
C ALA A 140 1.53 -3.20 16.64
N GLN A 141 0.90 -2.73 15.56
CA GLN A 141 1.14 -1.40 14.98
C GLN A 141 0.79 -0.28 15.97
N TYR A 142 -0.35 -0.37 16.64
CA TYR A 142 -0.77 0.59 17.65
C TYR A 142 0.24 0.68 18.80
N ARG A 143 0.67 -0.46 19.34
CA ARG A 143 1.67 -0.52 20.40
C ARG A 143 3.03 0.00 19.95
N MET A 144 3.46 -0.34 18.73
CA MET A 144 4.69 0.20 18.14
C MET A 144 4.66 1.74 18.07
N LEU A 145 3.54 2.31 17.62
CA LEU A 145 3.39 3.76 17.51
C LEU A 145 3.37 4.42 18.89
N THR A 146 2.58 3.89 19.82
CA THR A 146 2.37 4.52 21.13
C THR A 146 3.51 4.24 22.12
N GLU A 147 3.89 2.97 22.30
CA GLU A 147 4.91 2.55 23.26
C GLU A 147 6.33 2.73 22.69
N GLY A 148 6.53 2.42 21.40
CA GLY A 148 7.86 2.47 20.77
C GLY A 148 8.24 3.85 20.26
N MET A 149 7.29 4.57 19.65
CA MET A 149 7.57 5.86 19.01
C MET A 149 6.99 7.05 19.76
N GLY A 150 6.15 6.87 20.81
CA GLY A 150 5.49 7.95 21.52
C GLY A 150 4.53 8.78 20.64
N ILE A 151 3.98 8.15 19.58
CA ILE A 151 3.02 8.78 18.67
C ILE A 151 1.63 8.51 19.18
N SER A 152 0.89 9.54 19.52
CA SER A 152 -0.49 9.46 20.03
C SER A 152 -1.53 9.85 19.00
N HIS A 153 -1.11 10.28 17.80
CA HIS A 153 -2.02 10.69 16.73
C HIS A 153 -1.36 10.60 15.35
N LEU A 154 -2.16 10.30 14.34
CA LEU A 154 -1.76 10.24 12.94
C LEU A 154 -2.52 11.27 12.10
N ARG A 155 -1.84 11.88 11.14
CA ARG A 155 -2.49 12.70 10.12
C ARG A 155 -3.32 11.83 9.16
N LEU A 156 -2.79 10.66 8.80
CA LEU A 156 -3.41 9.76 7.84
C LEU A 156 -3.01 8.32 8.11
N ILE A 157 -3.94 7.40 7.86
CA ILE A 157 -3.62 5.98 7.64
C ILE A 157 -3.99 5.65 6.19
N ILE A 158 -3.03 5.18 5.42
CA ILE A 158 -3.24 4.72 4.05
C ILE A 158 -2.73 3.28 3.92
N GLY A 159 -3.56 2.38 3.40
CA GLY A 159 -3.21 0.98 3.32
C GLY A 159 -3.69 0.31 2.04
N ASN A 160 -2.87 -0.61 1.51
CA ASN A 160 -3.16 -1.33 0.27
C ASN A 160 -3.51 -2.80 0.57
N SER A 161 -4.61 -3.32 0.04
CA SER A 161 -5.02 -4.73 0.17
C SER A 161 -5.18 -5.13 1.65
N MET A 162 -4.33 -6.01 2.19
CA MET A 162 -4.27 -6.30 3.62
C MET A 162 -4.16 -5.02 4.46
N GLY A 163 -3.28 -4.09 4.06
CA GLY A 163 -3.16 -2.79 4.71
C GLY A 163 -4.44 -1.95 4.63
N GLY A 164 -5.20 -2.07 3.54
CA GLY A 164 -6.51 -1.44 3.40
C GLY A 164 -7.53 -2.06 4.36
N MET A 165 -7.53 -3.38 4.52
CA MET A 165 -8.37 -4.08 5.51
C MET A 165 -7.98 -3.67 6.94
N GLN A 166 -6.69 -3.56 7.24
CA GLN A 166 -6.21 -3.05 8.52
C GLN A 166 -6.60 -1.59 8.74
N THR A 167 -6.62 -0.75 7.69
CA THR A 167 -7.08 0.65 7.79
C THR A 167 -8.55 0.74 8.23
N TRP A 168 -9.41 -0.16 7.76
CA TRP A 168 -10.78 -0.27 8.25
C TRP A 168 -10.84 -0.67 9.74
N ILE A 169 -10.05 -1.67 10.17
CA ILE A 169 -9.93 -2.08 11.57
C ILE A 169 -9.45 -0.91 12.44
N TRP A 170 -8.41 -0.19 12.00
CA TRP A 170 -7.90 1.00 12.68
C TRP A 170 -9.01 2.02 12.97
N GLY A 171 -9.81 2.33 11.94
CA GLY A 171 -10.92 3.29 12.08
C GLY A 171 -11.98 2.87 13.08
N GLY A 172 -12.31 1.59 13.13
CA GLY A 172 -13.33 1.04 14.03
C GLY A 172 -12.83 0.75 15.46
N THR A 173 -11.54 0.42 15.61
CA THR A 173 -10.95 0.04 16.91
C THR A 173 -10.34 1.23 17.65
N TYR A 174 -9.72 2.17 16.95
CA TYR A 174 -9.09 3.36 17.51
C TYR A 174 -9.68 4.64 16.89
N PRO A 175 -10.99 4.90 17.06
CA PRO A 175 -11.65 6.05 16.46
C PRO A 175 -11.01 7.36 16.95
N GLY A 176 -10.66 8.24 16.01
CA GLY A 176 -10.01 9.52 16.30
C GLY A 176 -8.49 9.46 16.48
N PHE A 177 -7.85 8.30 16.33
CA PHE A 177 -6.39 8.21 16.34
C PHE A 177 -5.76 8.77 15.05
N ALA A 178 -6.52 8.91 13.97
CA ALA A 178 -6.10 9.54 12.74
C ALA A 178 -7.10 10.61 12.29
N ASP A 179 -6.64 11.61 11.50
CA ASP A 179 -7.51 12.63 10.91
C ASP A 179 -8.24 12.14 9.66
N GLY A 180 -7.72 11.12 8.97
CA GLY A 180 -8.33 10.53 7.79
C GLY A 180 -7.85 9.12 7.50
N LEU A 181 -8.65 8.36 6.75
CA LEU A 181 -8.38 6.97 6.38
C LEU A 181 -8.45 6.79 4.87
N VAL A 182 -7.49 6.06 4.30
CA VAL A 182 -7.46 5.72 2.86
C VAL A 182 -7.27 4.21 2.70
N PRO A 183 -8.33 3.41 2.89
CA PRO A 183 -8.31 1.99 2.60
C PRO A 183 -8.38 1.73 1.10
N MET A 184 -7.40 1.00 0.54
CA MET A 184 -7.29 0.72 -0.89
C MET A 184 -7.35 -0.78 -1.17
N ALA A 185 -7.91 -1.16 -2.33
CA ALA A 185 -8.05 -2.54 -2.78
C ALA A 185 -8.60 -3.47 -1.69
N SER A 186 -9.64 -3.03 -0.99
CA SER A 186 -10.21 -3.72 0.18
C SER A 186 -11.68 -3.44 0.34
N GLN A 187 -12.36 -4.32 1.06
CA GLN A 187 -13.74 -4.15 1.51
C GLN A 187 -13.79 -4.38 3.02
N PRO A 188 -14.63 -3.64 3.77
CA PRO A 188 -14.74 -3.82 5.24
C PRO A 188 -15.63 -5.00 5.67
N SER A 189 -16.12 -5.80 4.71
CA SER A 189 -16.98 -6.95 4.95
C SER A 189 -16.20 -8.18 5.39
N GLU A 190 -16.90 -9.17 5.88
CA GLU A 190 -16.36 -10.51 6.18
C GLU A 190 -15.54 -11.07 5.00
N MET A 191 -14.41 -11.69 5.31
CA MET A 191 -13.59 -12.40 4.33
C MET A 191 -14.31 -13.66 3.85
N ALA A 192 -14.99 -13.54 2.73
CA ALA A 192 -15.87 -14.58 2.22
C ALA A 192 -15.77 -14.73 0.70
N SER A 193 -16.69 -15.52 0.12
CA SER A 193 -16.89 -15.70 -1.31
C SER A 193 -15.60 -16.06 -2.05
N ARG A 194 -15.48 -15.65 -3.33
CA ARG A 194 -14.36 -16.00 -4.21
C ARG A 194 -12.99 -15.60 -3.63
N ASN A 195 -12.89 -14.44 -2.96
CA ASN A 195 -11.63 -14.00 -2.34
C ASN A 195 -11.16 -15.01 -1.28
N TRP A 196 -12.04 -15.44 -0.37
CA TRP A 196 -11.68 -16.44 0.63
C TRP A 196 -11.46 -17.84 0.04
N MET A 197 -12.33 -18.28 -0.87
CA MET A 197 -12.15 -19.58 -1.52
C MET A 197 -10.79 -19.71 -2.19
N MET A 198 -10.35 -18.67 -2.91
CA MET A 198 -9.03 -18.63 -3.56
C MET A 198 -7.87 -18.63 -2.55
N ARG A 199 -7.99 -17.86 -1.46
CA ARG A 199 -6.97 -17.85 -0.37
C ARG A 199 -6.87 -19.20 0.30
N ARG A 200 -8.00 -19.81 0.60
CA ARG A 200 -8.02 -21.14 1.20
C ARG A 200 -7.41 -22.19 0.28
N MET A 201 -7.76 -22.21 -0.99
CA MET A 201 -7.16 -23.12 -1.98
C MET A 201 -5.64 -22.95 -2.07
N LEU A 202 -5.15 -21.71 -2.02
CA LEU A 202 -3.74 -21.41 -1.99
C LEU A 202 -3.04 -22.04 -0.77
N VAL A 203 -3.59 -21.85 0.42
CA VAL A 203 -3.05 -22.40 1.67
C VAL A 203 -3.11 -23.92 1.69
N GLU A 204 -4.26 -24.51 1.31
CA GLU A 204 -4.46 -25.96 1.29
C GLU A 204 -3.56 -26.65 0.25
N SER A 205 -3.32 -26.03 -0.92
CA SER A 205 -2.39 -26.57 -1.93
C SER A 205 -0.99 -26.81 -1.37
N ILE A 206 -0.53 -25.92 -0.48
CA ILE A 206 0.78 -26.07 0.15
C ILE A 206 0.74 -27.09 1.29
N LYS A 207 -0.30 -27.04 2.14
CA LYS A 207 -0.44 -27.98 3.27
C LYS A 207 -0.62 -29.43 2.86
N GLN A 208 -1.24 -29.67 1.70
CA GLN A 208 -1.42 -31.02 1.15
C GLN A 208 -0.19 -31.54 0.40
N ASP A 209 0.81 -30.71 0.15
CA ASP A 209 2.08 -31.15 -0.43
C ASP A 209 2.85 -31.99 0.61
N PRO A 210 3.17 -33.27 0.34
CA PRO A 210 3.96 -34.08 1.26
C PRO A 210 5.31 -33.45 1.65
N ALA A 211 5.90 -32.66 0.75
CA ALA A 211 7.16 -31.96 1.00
C ALA A 211 7.04 -30.86 2.07
N TRP A 212 5.84 -30.34 2.36
CA TRP A 212 5.62 -29.38 3.44
C TRP A 212 5.85 -30.00 4.82
N ASN A 213 5.60 -31.32 4.97
CA ASN A 213 5.91 -32.10 6.17
C ASN A 213 5.44 -31.43 7.48
N ASN A 214 4.16 -31.01 7.52
CA ASN A 214 3.58 -30.28 8.68
C ASN A 214 4.39 -29.05 9.11
N GLY A 215 5.00 -28.36 8.16
CA GLY A 215 5.82 -27.17 8.40
C GLY A 215 7.29 -27.43 8.73
N ASN A 216 7.74 -28.69 8.68
CA ASN A 216 9.12 -29.11 9.02
C ASN A 216 9.94 -29.48 7.76
N TYR A 217 9.68 -28.82 6.64
CA TYR A 217 10.42 -29.03 5.39
C TYR A 217 11.90 -28.59 5.52
N THR A 218 12.75 -29.22 4.72
CA THR A 218 14.17 -28.82 4.56
C THR A 218 14.40 -28.02 3.27
N THR A 219 13.53 -28.22 2.27
CA THR A 219 13.46 -27.47 1.02
C THR A 219 12.03 -26.98 0.84
N GLN A 220 11.85 -25.84 0.17
CA GLN A 220 10.52 -25.28 -0.04
C GLN A 220 9.64 -26.26 -0.83
N PRO A 221 8.36 -26.47 -0.41
CA PRO A 221 7.44 -27.35 -1.12
C PRO A 221 7.24 -26.89 -2.58
N PRO A 222 7.31 -27.79 -3.57
CA PRO A 222 7.10 -27.43 -4.99
C PRO A 222 5.77 -26.76 -5.28
N SER A 223 4.72 -27.14 -4.54
CA SER A 223 3.38 -26.56 -4.65
C SER A 223 3.32 -25.06 -4.36
N LEU A 224 4.21 -24.52 -3.52
CA LEU A 224 4.23 -23.09 -3.18
C LEU A 224 4.34 -22.20 -4.42
N ARG A 225 5.22 -22.54 -5.35
CA ARG A 225 5.43 -21.79 -6.60
C ARG A 225 4.17 -21.80 -7.48
N LEU A 226 3.62 -23.00 -7.68
CA LEU A 226 2.45 -23.16 -8.55
C LEU A 226 1.22 -22.46 -7.96
N ALA A 227 0.94 -22.69 -6.67
CA ALA A 227 -0.18 -22.10 -5.96
C ALA A 227 -0.12 -20.54 -6.00
N ASN A 228 1.06 -19.96 -5.75
CA ASN A 228 1.25 -18.51 -5.82
C ASN A 228 1.00 -17.97 -7.24
N ASN A 229 1.57 -18.59 -8.27
CA ASN A 229 1.39 -18.13 -9.64
C ASN A 229 -0.07 -18.25 -10.12
N MET A 230 -0.75 -19.35 -9.81
CA MET A 230 -2.17 -19.51 -10.12
C MET A 230 -3.01 -18.44 -9.43
N PHE A 231 -2.78 -18.18 -8.15
CA PHE A 231 -3.49 -17.15 -7.42
C PHE A 231 -3.27 -15.75 -8.02
N VAL A 232 -2.03 -15.43 -8.38
CA VAL A 232 -1.69 -14.14 -9.00
C VAL A 232 -2.36 -13.99 -10.37
N PHE A 233 -2.29 -15.00 -11.24
CA PHE A 233 -2.95 -14.94 -12.55
C PHE A 233 -4.48 -14.82 -12.43
N ALA A 234 -5.08 -15.48 -11.45
CA ALA A 234 -6.53 -15.48 -11.27
C ALA A 234 -7.08 -14.20 -10.63
N THR A 235 -6.24 -13.43 -9.92
CA THR A 235 -6.73 -12.35 -9.05
C THR A 235 -5.96 -11.04 -9.13
N ASN A 236 -4.85 -11.01 -9.88
CA ASN A 236 -4.00 -9.83 -9.92
C ASN A 236 -3.39 -9.65 -11.31
N GLY A 237 -3.74 -8.60 -12.00
CA GLY A 237 -3.22 -8.32 -13.34
C GLY A 237 -4.23 -7.65 -14.26
N GLY A 238 -5.52 -7.96 -14.08
CA GLY A 238 -6.60 -7.42 -14.90
C GLY A 238 -6.68 -8.06 -16.31
N THR A 239 -7.89 -8.37 -16.75
CA THR A 239 -8.13 -9.06 -18.03
C THR A 239 -7.60 -8.27 -19.22
N LEU A 240 -7.85 -6.95 -19.27
CA LEU A 240 -7.41 -6.11 -20.41
C LEU A 240 -5.89 -5.98 -20.46
N ALA A 241 -5.22 -5.91 -19.31
CA ALA A 241 -3.76 -5.85 -19.27
C ALA A 241 -3.13 -7.18 -19.71
N TYR A 242 -3.66 -8.32 -19.26
CA TYR A 242 -3.18 -9.62 -19.75
C TYR A 242 -3.42 -9.80 -21.24
N GLN A 243 -4.59 -9.37 -21.77
CA GLN A 243 -4.83 -9.39 -23.20
C GLN A 243 -3.82 -8.55 -23.98
N ALA A 244 -3.40 -7.42 -23.44
CA ALA A 244 -2.42 -6.54 -24.06
C ALA A 244 -1.00 -7.12 -24.10
N ILE A 245 -0.58 -7.85 -23.04
CA ILE A 245 0.80 -8.37 -22.92
C ILE A 245 0.96 -9.83 -23.35
N ALA A 246 -0.12 -10.59 -23.36
CA ALA A 246 -0.15 -12.03 -23.65
C ALA A 246 -1.34 -12.40 -24.54
N GLY A 247 -1.60 -11.61 -25.59
CA GLY A 247 -2.74 -11.75 -26.50
C GLY A 247 -2.62 -12.87 -27.50
N THR A 248 -1.49 -13.58 -27.56
CA THR A 248 -1.29 -14.79 -28.38
C THR A 248 -0.89 -15.97 -27.51
N HIS A 249 -1.10 -17.20 -27.99
CA HIS A 249 -0.69 -18.42 -27.30
C HIS A 249 0.80 -18.39 -26.90
N ALA A 250 1.69 -18.08 -27.84
CA ALA A 250 3.12 -18.01 -27.57
C ALA A 250 3.53 -16.94 -26.54
N GLN A 251 2.84 -15.80 -26.50
CA GLN A 251 3.07 -14.77 -25.48
C GLN A 251 2.57 -15.22 -24.09
N ALA A 252 1.45 -15.93 -24.05
CA ALA A 252 0.89 -16.48 -22.81
C ALA A 252 1.84 -17.56 -22.23
N ASP A 253 2.30 -18.50 -23.05
CA ASP A 253 3.28 -19.52 -22.66
C ASP A 253 4.56 -18.89 -22.13
N LYS A 254 5.12 -17.94 -22.86
CA LYS A 254 6.32 -17.20 -22.43
C LYS A 254 6.15 -16.54 -21.06
N LEU A 255 5.00 -15.88 -20.82
CA LEU A 255 4.73 -15.24 -19.53
C LEU A 255 4.64 -16.25 -18.39
N VAL A 256 4.01 -17.41 -18.63
CA VAL A 256 3.91 -18.50 -17.64
C VAL A 256 5.29 -19.08 -17.36
N ASP A 257 6.07 -19.38 -18.39
CA ASP A 257 7.43 -19.94 -18.26
C ASP A 257 8.35 -19.00 -17.48
N GLU A 258 8.34 -17.71 -17.78
CA GLU A 258 9.11 -16.69 -17.05
C GLU A 258 8.73 -16.64 -15.55
N ARG A 259 7.44 -16.73 -15.24
CA ARG A 259 6.96 -16.77 -13.87
C ARG A 259 7.36 -18.04 -13.14
N LEU A 260 7.29 -19.18 -13.81
CA LEU A 260 7.70 -20.47 -13.22
C LEU A 260 9.22 -20.58 -13.05
N ALA A 261 10.01 -19.97 -13.93
CA ALA A 261 11.47 -19.95 -13.84
C ALA A 261 12.01 -18.93 -12.82
N ALA A 262 11.21 -17.91 -12.43
CA ALA A 262 11.65 -16.87 -11.50
C ALA A 262 12.10 -17.47 -10.15
N PRO A 263 13.15 -16.93 -9.49
CA PRO A 263 13.58 -17.40 -8.18
C PRO A 263 12.43 -17.37 -7.17
N LEU A 264 12.27 -18.46 -6.43
CA LEU A 264 11.30 -18.54 -5.33
C LEU A 264 11.98 -18.06 -4.05
N THR A 265 11.62 -16.86 -3.59
CA THR A 265 12.14 -16.27 -2.36
C THR A 265 11.19 -16.43 -1.17
N ALA A 266 10.00 -16.97 -1.42
CA ALA A 266 8.99 -17.17 -0.40
C ALA A 266 9.31 -18.38 0.49
N ASP A 267 8.98 -18.26 1.77
CA ASP A 267 8.94 -19.37 2.73
C ASP A 267 7.50 -19.86 2.88
N ALA A 268 7.31 -21.19 2.85
CA ALA A 268 5.98 -21.78 2.85
C ALA A 268 5.20 -21.51 4.14
N ASN A 269 5.85 -21.55 5.32
CA ASN A 269 5.16 -21.27 6.57
C ASN A 269 4.80 -19.78 6.67
N ASP A 270 5.73 -18.86 6.37
CA ASP A 270 5.43 -17.44 6.35
C ASP A 270 4.25 -17.14 5.41
N PHE A 271 4.23 -17.79 4.24
CA PHE A 271 3.19 -17.62 3.24
C PHE A 271 1.82 -18.13 3.74
N ILE A 272 1.77 -19.35 4.30
CA ILE A 272 0.55 -19.94 4.86
C ILE A 272 -0.03 -19.05 5.97
N TYR A 273 0.81 -18.59 6.88
CA TYR A 273 0.39 -17.74 8.00
C TYR A 273 -0.15 -16.39 7.51
N GLN A 274 0.53 -15.74 6.57
CA GLN A 274 0.09 -14.45 6.01
C GLN A 274 -1.25 -14.55 5.27
N TRP A 275 -1.43 -15.57 4.45
CA TRP A 275 -2.70 -15.76 3.74
C TRP A 275 -3.82 -16.24 4.66
N GLY A 276 -3.48 -17.06 5.65
CA GLY A 276 -4.42 -17.56 6.64
C GLY A 276 -4.90 -16.49 7.63
N SER A 277 -4.08 -15.46 7.92
CA SER A 277 -4.38 -14.43 8.91
C SER A 277 -5.63 -13.58 8.61
N SER A 278 -6.20 -13.71 7.43
CA SER A 278 -7.44 -13.03 7.02
C SER A 278 -8.71 -13.86 7.25
N ALA A 279 -8.60 -15.07 7.79
CA ALA A 279 -9.73 -16.01 7.83
C ALA A 279 -10.96 -15.49 8.59
N ASP A 280 -10.74 -14.73 9.64
CA ASP A 280 -11.75 -14.16 10.52
C ASP A 280 -11.94 -12.64 10.32
N TYR A 281 -11.34 -12.08 9.27
CA TYR A 281 -11.45 -10.64 9.00
C TYR A 281 -12.91 -10.24 8.74
N ASN A 282 -13.37 -9.27 9.53
CA ASN A 282 -14.65 -8.58 9.34
C ASN A 282 -14.62 -7.22 10.04
N ALA A 283 -14.42 -6.14 9.30
CA ALA A 283 -14.41 -4.78 9.87
C ALA A 283 -15.82 -4.13 9.92
N ALA A 284 -16.85 -4.75 9.33
CA ALA A 284 -18.18 -4.17 9.24
C ALA A 284 -18.77 -3.75 10.61
N PRO A 285 -18.63 -4.53 11.71
CA PRO A 285 -19.16 -4.12 13.01
C PRO A 285 -18.55 -2.83 13.58
N GLY A 286 -17.39 -2.42 13.08
CA GLY A 286 -16.69 -1.20 13.50
C GLY A 286 -17.02 0.06 12.70
N LEU A 287 -17.70 -0.05 11.56
CA LEU A 287 -17.90 1.06 10.61
C LEU A 287 -18.61 2.26 11.23
N SER A 288 -19.66 2.03 12.01
CA SER A 288 -20.42 3.10 12.67
C SER A 288 -19.61 3.92 13.71
N LYS A 289 -18.45 3.39 14.14
CA LYS A 289 -17.52 4.08 15.05
C LYS A 289 -16.58 5.03 14.31
N ILE A 290 -16.42 4.88 12.99
CA ILE A 290 -15.56 5.74 12.16
C ILE A 290 -16.22 7.12 12.05
N LYS A 291 -15.54 8.16 12.55
CA LYS A 291 -16.05 9.54 12.56
C LYS A 291 -15.17 10.51 11.77
N VAL A 292 -14.09 10.00 11.20
CA VAL A 292 -13.14 10.78 10.39
C VAL A 292 -13.44 10.59 8.91
N PRO A 293 -13.03 11.53 8.03
CA PRO A 293 -13.13 11.36 6.59
C PRO A 293 -12.48 10.07 6.10
N VAL A 294 -13.11 9.42 5.13
CA VAL A 294 -12.61 8.19 4.48
C VAL A 294 -12.63 8.38 2.97
N LEU A 295 -11.52 8.03 2.32
CA LEU A 295 -11.42 7.87 0.88
C LEU A 295 -11.09 6.41 0.56
N ALA A 296 -12.09 5.60 0.22
CA ALA A 296 -11.88 4.23 -0.26
C ALA A 296 -11.49 4.25 -1.74
N ILE A 297 -10.44 3.49 -2.12
CA ILE A 297 -9.93 3.43 -3.50
C ILE A 297 -9.87 1.98 -3.96
N ASN A 298 -10.67 1.63 -4.97
CA ASN A 298 -10.67 0.29 -5.57
C ASN A 298 -10.53 0.39 -7.10
N SER A 299 -10.23 -0.71 -7.76
CA SER A 299 -10.21 -0.81 -9.23
C SER A 299 -11.43 -1.57 -9.74
N ALA A 300 -11.96 -1.16 -10.89
CA ALA A 300 -13.12 -1.80 -11.50
C ALA A 300 -12.84 -3.23 -11.97
N ASP A 301 -11.57 -3.56 -12.21
CA ASP A 301 -11.10 -4.89 -12.62
C ASP A 301 -10.46 -5.70 -11.46
N ASP A 302 -10.72 -5.30 -10.21
CA ASP A 302 -10.22 -6.03 -9.03
C ASP A 302 -11.06 -7.30 -8.77
N GLU A 303 -10.51 -8.45 -9.10
CA GLU A 303 -11.14 -9.75 -8.93
C GLU A 303 -11.33 -10.18 -7.46
N ARG A 304 -10.62 -9.54 -6.51
CA ARG A 304 -10.74 -9.80 -5.07
C ARG A 304 -11.80 -8.94 -4.42
N ASN A 305 -12.04 -7.74 -4.96
CA ASN A 305 -13.01 -6.75 -4.45
C ASN A 305 -13.90 -6.26 -5.60
N PRO A 306 -14.64 -7.16 -6.28
CA PRO A 306 -15.38 -6.83 -7.48
C PRO A 306 -16.50 -5.82 -7.19
N PRO A 307 -16.53 -4.66 -7.88
CA PRO A 307 -17.47 -3.59 -7.57
C PRO A 307 -18.93 -3.95 -7.88
N GLU A 308 -19.19 -4.90 -8.77
CA GLU A 308 -20.53 -5.38 -9.14
C GLU A 308 -21.28 -6.03 -7.97
N THR A 309 -20.58 -6.41 -6.90
CA THR A 309 -21.23 -6.95 -5.69
C THR A 309 -21.98 -5.88 -4.90
N GLY A 310 -21.68 -4.60 -5.09
CA GLY A 310 -22.27 -3.50 -4.34
C GLY A 310 -21.87 -3.44 -2.85
N ILE A 311 -21.00 -4.34 -2.39
CA ILE A 311 -20.63 -4.46 -0.96
C ILE A 311 -19.98 -3.16 -0.45
N MET A 312 -19.05 -2.59 -1.21
CA MET A 312 -18.39 -1.35 -0.81
C MET A 312 -19.40 -0.18 -0.71
N GLN A 313 -20.26 -0.01 -1.71
CA GLN A 313 -21.28 1.03 -1.72
C GLN A 313 -22.26 0.90 -0.55
N ALA A 314 -22.61 -0.33 -0.18
CA ALA A 314 -23.45 -0.60 1.00
C ALA A 314 -22.73 -0.24 2.30
N ALA A 315 -21.49 -0.68 2.45
CA ALA A 315 -20.68 -0.42 3.65
C ALA A 315 -20.42 1.08 3.89
N LEU A 316 -20.18 1.85 2.84
CA LEU A 316 -19.93 3.30 2.97
C LEU A 316 -21.13 4.10 3.46
N LYS A 317 -22.36 3.58 3.37
CA LYS A 317 -23.54 4.21 3.96
C LYS A 317 -23.48 4.25 5.50
N GLU A 318 -22.70 3.36 6.10
CA GLU A 318 -22.46 3.31 7.54
C GLU A 318 -21.43 4.35 8.01
N VAL A 319 -20.66 4.95 7.08
CA VAL A 319 -19.59 5.89 7.39
C VAL A 319 -19.92 7.26 6.80
N PRO A 320 -20.44 8.21 7.60
CA PRO A 320 -20.84 9.51 7.10
C PRO A 320 -19.70 10.28 6.41
N GLY A 321 -19.97 10.79 5.20
CA GLY A 321 -19.00 11.56 4.44
C GLY A 321 -17.88 10.74 3.76
N ALA A 322 -17.96 9.41 3.80
CA ALA A 322 -17.01 8.56 3.09
C ALA A 322 -17.15 8.72 1.56
N GLN A 323 -16.02 8.71 0.89
CA GLN A 323 -15.89 8.82 -0.57
C GLN A 323 -15.38 7.49 -1.14
N LEU A 324 -15.85 7.15 -2.34
CA LEU A 324 -15.39 5.99 -3.10
C LEU A 324 -14.83 6.44 -4.45
N LEU A 325 -13.57 6.10 -4.69
CA LEU A 325 -12.96 6.14 -6.01
C LEU A 325 -12.88 4.71 -6.57
N VAL A 326 -13.54 4.45 -7.69
CA VAL A 326 -13.37 3.23 -8.47
C VAL A 326 -12.58 3.58 -9.73
N ILE A 327 -11.34 3.13 -9.81
CA ILE A 327 -10.46 3.34 -10.97
C ILE A 327 -11.02 2.52 -12.14
N PRO A 328 -11.34 3.14 -13.29
CA PRO A 328 -11.87 2.41 -14.46
C PRO A 328 -10.87 1.37 -14.97
N ALA A 329 -11.39 0.19 -15.38
CA ALA A 329 -10.57 -0.85 -16.01
C ALA A 329 -9.97 -0.37 -17.34
N SER A 330 -8.71 -0.70 -17.58
CA SER A 330 -7.99 -0.37 -18.80
C SER A 330 -6.84 -1.36 -19.07
N ALA A 331 -6.19 -1.26 -20.21
CA ALA A 331 -4.96 -2.03 -20.49
C ALA A 331 -3.78 -1.64 -19.57
N GLU A 332 -3.86 -0.52 -18.88
CA GLU A 332 -2.82 -0.04 -17.95
C GLU A 332 -3.08 -0.44 -16.51
N THR A 333 -4.34 -0.76 -16.15
CA THR A 333 -4.68 -1.26 -14.82
C THR A 333 -4.18 -2.71 -14.63
N ARG A 334 -4.10 -3.15 -13.38
CA ARG A 334 -3.53 -4.46 -13.00
C ARG A 334 -4.46 -5.22 -12.04
N GLY A 335 -5.79 -5.10 -12.24
CA GLY A 335 -6.76 -5.70 -11.34
C GLY A 335 -6.50 -5.27 -9.91
N HIS A 336 -6.38 -6.24 -9.00
CA HIS A 336 -6.05 -5.97 -7.59
C HIS A 336 -4.73 -5.19 -7.37
N GLY A 337 -3.78 -5.28 -8.30
CA GLY A 337 -2.51 -4.56 -8.23
C GLY A 337 -2.57 -3.08 -8.62
N THR A 338 -3.70 -2.60 -9.15
CA THR A 338 -3.84 -1.23 -9.67
C THR A 338 -3.55 -0.17 -8.61
N THR A 339 -4.00 -0.37 -7.38
CA THR A 339 -3.81 0.56 -6.27
C THR A 339 -2.36 0.67 -5.77
N GLY A 340 -1.49 -0.23 -6.20
CA GLY A 340 -0.03 -0.08 -6.05
C GLY A 340 0.59 0.95 -6.99
N MET A 341 -0.18 1.50 -7.94
CA MET A 341 0.25 2.51 -8.91
C MET A 341 -0.45 3.84 -8.63
N ALA A 342 0.18 4.70 -7.84
CA ALA A 342 -0.43 5.93 -7.32
C ALA A 342 -0.85 6.93 -8.41
N ARG A 343 -0.27 6.85 -9.61
CA ARG A 343 -0.66 7.68 -10.76
C ARG A 343 -2.16 7.69 -11.06
N PHE A 344 -2.88 6.62 -10.69
CA PHE A 344 -4.31 6.50 -10.94
C PHE A 344 -5.20 7.26 -9.95
N TYR A 345 -4.63 7.71 -8.81
CA TYR A 345 -5.41 8.36 -7.76
C TYR A 345 -4.68 9.50 -7.04
N VAL A 346 -3.48 9.86 -7.48
CA VAL A 346 -2.69 10.92 -6.83
C VAL A 346 -3.43 12.24 -6.70
N ARG A 347 -4.28 12.58 -7.68
CA ARG A 347 -5.08 13.81 -7.68
C ARG A 347 -6.16 13.77 -6.59
N GLU A 348 -6.92 12.70 -6.54
CA GLU A 348 -8.02 12.51 -5.58
C GLU A 348 -7.47 12.40 -4.15
N LEU A 349 -6.34 11.70 -3.98
CA LEU A 349 -5.63 11.63 -2.70
C LEU A 349 -5.15 13.02 -2.25
N THR A 350 -4.61 13.83 -3.15
CA THR A 350 -4.19 15.20 -2.85
C THR A 350 -5.36 16.06 -2.35
N GLN A 351 -6.49 16.02 -3.08
CA GLN A 351 -7.69 16.76 -2.71
C GLN A 351 -8.25 16.29 -1.36
N PHE A 352 -8.24 14.98 -1.12
CA PHE A 352 -8.68 14.41 0.15
C PHE A 352 -7.82 14.89 1.33
N ILE A 353 -6.49 14.82 1.21
CA ILE A 353 -5.57 15.27 2.27
C ILE A 353 -5.71 16.77 2.56
N GLN A 354 -5.90 17.59 1.51
CA GLN A 354 -6.12 19.04 1.65
C GLN A 354 -7.45 19.36 2.34
N GLY A 355 -8.46 18.50 2.19
CA GLY A 355 -9.76 18.64 2.82
C GLY A 355 -9.82 18.12 4.26
N LEU A 356 -8.79 17.48 4.78
CA LEU A 356 -8.77 17.01 6.16
C LEU A 356 -8.72 18.18 7.14
N PRO A 357 -9.34 18.08 8.33
CA PRO A 357 -9.32 19.13 9.34
C PRO A 357 -7.91 19.62 9.65
N ALA A 358 -7.73 20.94 9.77
CA ALA A 358 -6.49 21.51 10.27
C ALA A 358 -6.35 21.21 11.76
N ARG A 359 -5.14 20.91 12.22
CA ARG A 359 -4.78 20.78 13.63
C ARG A 359 -3.65 21.73 13.97
#